data_ce2ab3c1861274b54040a293c5fd2992
#
_entry.id   ce2ab3c1861274b54040a293c5fd2992
#
_cell.length_a   1.000
_cell.length_b   1.000
_cell.length_c   1.000
_cell.angle_alpha   90.00
_cell.angle_beta   90.00
_cell.angle_gamma   90.00
#
_symmetry.space_group_name_H-M   'P 1'
#
loop_
_entity.id
_entity.type
_entity.pdbx_description
1 polymer ?
#
loop_
_entity_poly.entity_id
_entity_poly.type
_entity_poly.pdbx_seq_one_letter_code
_entity_poly.pdbx_strand_id
1 'polypeptide(L)'
;MSKVSKLTPIQKRRQRGAFTLLVLSIGSLIGFGALQKQSAPVTYKFVLEKEWIAINEWTLDSRTGSYGFSIAALLFSIWAFIQFRRNKKIQLQSALGGFAILMAFLCWAASGKMIPFTGLLQGALLLSVPLIFGAMAGVLCERSGVINIAIEGQLLAGAFAAGVVASLTQNTTWGLIVAPLAGALISLILAIFAIKFSIDQVILGFVINV
;
A
#
# COMPACT_ATOMS: atom_id res chain seq x y z
N MET A 1 -43.71 -18.90 10.03
CA MET A 1 -42.36 -19.21 9.54
C MET A 1 -41.89 -18.02 8.73
N SER A 2 -40.99 -17.17 9.28
CA SER A 2 -40.45 -16.00 8.60
C SER A 2 -39.49 -16.46 7.52
N LYS A 3 -39.73 -16.07 6.26
CA LYS A 3 -38.80 -16.25 5.14
C LYS A 3 -37.46 -15.57 5.52
N VAL A 4 -36.43 -16.36 5.76
CA VAL A 4 -35.05 -15.85 5.84
C VAL A 4 -34.74 -15.25 4.48
N SER A 5 -34.85 -13.93 4.34
CA SER A 5 -34.55 -13.24 3.11
C SER A 5 -33.02 -13.39 2.84
N LYS A 6 -32.69 -14.06 1.74
CA LYS A 6 -31.29 -14.24 1.32
C LYS A 6 -30.69 -12.88 1.10
N LEU A 7 -29.60 -12.59 1.85
CA LEU A 7 -28.85 -11.35 1.72
C LEU A 7 -28.38 -11.14 0.27
N THR A 8 -28.49 -9.92 -0.22
CA THR A 8 -27.96 -9.55 -1.55
C THR A 8 -26.42 -9.65 -1.57
N PRO A 9 -25.76 -9.80 -2.73
CA PRO A 9 -24.30 -9.86 -2.82
C PRO A 9 -23.60 -8.68 -2.14
N ILE A 10 -24.17 -7.47 -2.23
CA ILE A 10 -23.66 -6.25 -1.58
C ILE A 10 -23.77 -6.35 -0.06
N GLN A 11 -24.90 -6.86 0.43
CA GLN A 11 -25.09 -7.05 1.89
C GLN A 11 -24.15 -8.11 2.44
N LYS A 12 -23.91 -9.21 1.72
CA LYS A 12 -22.91 -10.22 2.10
C LYS A 12 -21.50 -9.65 2.18
N ARG A 13 -21.11 -8.79 1.23
CA ARG A 13 -19.81 -8.11 1.25
C ARG A 13 -19.68 -7.19 2.45
N ARG A 14 -20.71 -6.40 2.78
CA ARG A 14 -20.75 -5.55 3.97
C ARG A 14 -20.70 -6.36 5.27
N GLN A 15 -21.44 -7.44 5.35
CA GLN A 15 -21.43 -8.35 6.50
C GLN A 15 -20.02 -8.91 6.75
N ARG A 16 -19.38 -9.43 5.69
CA ARG A 16 -18.00 -9.93 5.80
C ARG A 16 -17.04 -8.83 6.24
N GLY A 17 -17.14 -7.62 5.66
CA GLY A 17 -16.30 -6.50 6.06
C GLY A 17 -16.46 -6.08 7.53
N ALA A 18 -17.69 -6.00 8.04
CA ALA A 18 -17.95 -5.70 9.44
C ALA A 18 -17.45 -6.82 10.39
N PHE A 19 -17.61 -8.07 9.99
CA PHE A 19 -17.14 -9.21 10.78
C PHE A 19 -15.61 -9.30 10.80
N THR A 20 -14.94 -9.15 9.66
CA THR A 20 -13.46 -9.14 9.59
C THR A 20 -12.88 -8.00 10.40
N LEU A 21 -13.49 -6.81 10.36
CA LEU A 21 -13.05 -5.68 11.18
C LEU A 21 -13.16 -5.99 12.67
N LEU A 22 -14.25 -6.62 13.09
CA LEU A 22 -14.47 -7.01 14.49
C LEU A 22 -13.43 -8.04 14.95
N VAL A 23 -13.18 -9.08 14.16
CA VAL A 23 -12.15 -10.10 14.46
C VAL A 23 -10.76 -9.48 14.57
N LEU A 24 -10.41 -8.60 13.61
CA LEU A 24 -9.13 -7.90 13.63
C LEU A 24 -8.99 -6.93 14.81
N SER A 25 -10.07 -6.26 15.22
CA SER A 25 -10.06 -5.37 16.39
C SER A 25 -9.85 -6.14 17.69
N ILE A 26 -10.49 -7.31 17.84
CA ILE A 26 -10.25 -8.19 18.99
C ILE A 26 -8.83 -8.73 18.98
N GLY A 27 -8.35 -9.19 17.80
CA GLY A 27 -6.97 -9.63 17.62
C GLY A 27 -5.95 -8.53 17.96
N SER A 28 -6.22 -7.29 17.58
CA SER A 28 -5.41 -6.11 17.92
C SER A 28 -5.37 -5.88 19.43
N LEU A 29 -6.51 -5.94 20.11
CA LEU A 29 -6.58 -5.75 21.55
C LEU A 29 -5.78 -6.82 22.33
N ILE A 30 -5.87 -8.06 21.90
CA ILE A 30 -5.14 -9.17 22.53
C ILE A 30 -3.65 -9.11 22.14
N GLY A 31 -3.34 -9.02 20.85
CA GLY A 31 -1.97 -9.09 20.33
C GLY A 31 -1.12 -7.88 20.70
N PHE A 32 -1.63 -6.68 20.46
CA PHE A 32 -0.87 -5.45 20.67
C PHE A 32 -1.07 -4.84 22.05
N GLY A 33 -2.23 -5.07 22.65
CA GLY A 33 -2.52 -4.60 24.02
C GLY A 33 -2.07 -5.62 25.07
N ALA A 34 -2.80 -6.73 25.21
CA ALA A 34 -2.68 -7.64 26.35
C ALA A 34 -1.35 -8.45 26.36
N LEU A 35 -0.84 -8.86 25.18
CA LEU A 35 0.39 -9.65 25.09
C LEU A 35 1.67 -8.81 25.10
N GLN A 36 1.57 -7.48 25.13
CA GLN A 36 2.73 -6.61 25.22
C GLN A 36 3.38 -6.69 26.59
N LYS A 37 4.59 -7.25 26.67
CA LYS A 37 5.32 -7.47 27.93
C LYS A 37 6.07 -6.22 28.43
N GLN A 38 6.58 -5.41 27.50
CA GLN A 38 7.36 -4.20 27.82
C GLN A 38 6.62 -2.97 27.31
N SER A 39 6.57 -1.93 28.14
CA SER A 39 6.05 -0.62 27.77
C SER A 39 7.17 0.39 27.79
N ALA A 40 7.31 1.12 26.69
CA ALA A 40 8.27 2.19 26.56
C ALA A 40 7.63 3.34 25.74
N PRO A 41 8.04 4.60 25.93
CA PRO A 41 7.48 5.70 25.18
C PRO A 41 7.74 5.56 23.69
N VAL A 42 6.71 5.81 22.88
CA VAL A 42 6.79 5.94 21.41
C VAL A 42 6.68 7.41 21.09
N THR A 43 7.65 7.92 20.36
CA THR A 43 7.67 9.33 19.92
C THR A 43 7.23 9.41 18.46
N TYR A 44 6.15 10.11 18.21
CA TYR A 44 5.68 10.43 16.85
C TYR A 44 6.26 11.76 16.42
N LYS A 45 7.14 11.76 15.42
CA LYS A 45 7.72 12.95 14.82
C LYS A 45 7.02 13.24 13.50
N PHE A 46 6.27 14.35 13.45
CA PHE A 46 5.48 14.74 12.27
C PHE A 46 6.24 15.66 11.32
N VAL A 47 7.35 16.26 11.77
CA VAL A 47 8.11 17.25 11.02
C VAL A 47 9.59 16.88 11.04
N LEU A 48 10.30 17.03 9.92
CA LEU A 48 11.75 16.91 9.83
C LEU A 48 12.40 18.21 10.36
N GLU A 49 13.63 18.13 10.88
CA GLU A 49 14.32 19.21 11.60
C GLU A 49 14.57 20.50 10.80
N LYS A 50 14.22 20.56 9.51
CA LYS A 50 14.44 21.71 8.61
C LYS A 50 13.17 22.20 7.91
N GLU A 51 12.00 21.85 8.39
CA GLU A 51 10.75 22.25 7.75
C GLU A 51 10.20 23.57 8.31
N TRP A 52 9.42 24.28 7.49
CA TRP A 52 8.87 25.60 7.78
C TRP A 52 7.82 25.61 8.91
N ILE A 53 7.29 24.45 9.28
CA ILE A 53 6.25 24.30 10.29
C ILE A 53 6.82 23.45 11.43
N ALA A 54 6.93 24.03 12.62
CA ALA A 54 7.30 23.32 13.82
C ALA A 54 6.05 22.69 14.44
N ILE A 55 5.92 21.37 14.37
CA ILE A 55 4.89 20.59 15.10
C ILE A 55 5.61 19.86 16.21
N ASN A 56 5.15 20.04 17.45
CA ASN A 56 5.72 19.36 18.61
C ASN A 56 5.62 17.83 18.46
N GLU A 57 6.66 17.15 18.91
CA GLU A 57 6.68 15.70 18.97
C GLU A 57 5.59 15.20 19.93
N TRP A 58 4.87 14.17 19.52
CA TRP A 58 3.86 13.55 20.36
C TRP A 58 4.39 12.25 20.92
N THR A 59 4.59 12.22 22.25
CA THR A 59 5.03 11.03 22.97
C THR A 59 3.84 10.34 23.61
N LEU A 60 3.70 9.05 23.35
CA LEU A 60 2.67 8.21 23.92
C LEU A 60 3.30 6.93 24.48
N ASP A 61 2.90 6.51 25.67
CA ASP A 61 3.32 5.21 26.15
C ASP A 61 2.77 4.10 25.25
N SER A 62 3.64 3.20 24.82
CA SER A 62 3.35 2.19 23.81
C SER A 62 2.17 1.28 24.20
N ARG A 63 2.11 0.86 25.46
CA ARG A 63 1.06 -0.01 25.96
C ARG A 63 -0.29 0.72 26.04
N THR A 64 -0.29 1.91 26.62
CA THR A 64 -1.49 2.75 26.75
C THR A 64 -2.02 3.14 25.36
N GLY A 65 -1.11 3.49 24.43
CA GLY A 65 -1.46 3.80 23.05
C GLY A 65 -2.06 2.61 22.30
N SER A 66 -1.43 1.44 22.40
CA SER A 66 -1.94 0.21 21.77
C SER A 66 -3.32 -0.17 22.28
N TYR A 67 -3.54 -0.10 23.59
CA TYR A 67 -4.86 -0.33 24.17
C TYR A 67 -5.89 0.70 23.70
N GLY A 68 -5.56 1.98 23.78
CA GLY A 68 -6.46 3.06 23.38
C GLY A 68 -6.91 2.94 21.93
N PHE A 69 -5.98 2.74 21.01
CA PHE A 69 -6.31 2.57 19.60
C PHE A 69 -7.02 1.24 19.31
N SER A 70 -6.71 0.15 20.01
CA SER A 70 -7.43 -1.12 19.85
C SER A 70 -8.88 -1.02 20.35
N ILE A 71 -9.11 -0.31 21.46
CA ILE A 71 -10.46 -0.02 21.97
C ILE A 71 -11.23 0.85 20.98
N ALA A 72 -10.60 1.90 20.43
CA ALA A 72 -11.20 2.71 19.37
C ALA A 72 -11.57 1.88 18.13
N ALA A 73 -10.70 0.96 17.72
CA ALA A 73 -10.99 0.02 16.63
C ALA A 73 -12.22 -0.87 16.93
N LEU A 74 -12.35 -1.36 18.16
CA LEU A 74 -13.52 -2.12 18.60
C LEU A 74 -14.81 -1.26 18.55
N LEU A 75 -14.75 -0.02 19.00
CA LEU A 75 -15.91 0.88 18.94
C LEU A 75 -16.32 1.14 17.49
N PHE A 76 -15.37 1.38 16.58
CA PHE A 76 -15.65 1.53 15.14
C PHE A 76 -16.19 0.24 14.52
N SER A 77 -15.73 -0.93 14.94
CA SER A 77 -16.24 -2.21 14.45
C SER A 77 -17.69 -2.48 14.91
N ILE A 78 -18.01 -2.15 16.16
CA ILE A 78 -19.38 -2.22 16.67
C ILE A 78 -20.28 -1.25 15.91
N TRP A 79 -19.81 -0.02 15.67
CA TRP A 79 -20.54 0.96 14.89
C TRP A 79 -20.76 0.50 13.45
N ALA A 80 -19.74 -0.10 12.80
CA ALA A 80 -19.87 -0.70 11.47
C ALA A 80 -20.93 -1.82 11.46
N PHE A 81 -20.97 -2.65 12.49
CA PHE A 81 -21.96 -3.73 12.62
C PHE A 81 -23.38 -3.18 12.81
N ILE A 82 -23.57 -2.12 13.62
CA ILE A 82 -24.85 -1.44 13.78
C ILE A 82 -25.32 -0.83 12.45
N GLN A 83 -24.42 -0.16 11.71
CA GLN A 83 -24.73 0.42 10.41
C GLN A 83 -25.07 -0.65 9.37
N PHE A 84 -24.36 -1.78 9.40
CA PHE A 84 -24.70 -2.94 8.58
C PHE A 84 -26.14 -3.42 8.86
N ARG A 85 -26.54 -3.58 10.14
CA ARG A 85 -27.91 -3.95 10.51
C ARG A 85 -28.96 -2.96 10.04
N ARG A 86 -28.61 -1.67 9.94
CA ARG A 86 -29.46 -0.60 9.42
C ARG A 86 -29.39 -0.47 7.89
N ASN A 87 -28.79 -1.43 7.17
CA ASN A 87 -28.59 -1.41 5.72
C ASN A 87 -27.84 -0.17 5.17
N LYS A 88 -27.08 0.55 6.02
CA LYS A 88 -26.28 1.72 5.62
C LYS A 88 -24.90 1.33 5.12
N LYS A 89 -24.19 2.28 4.49
CA LYS A 89 -22.79 2.10 4.06
C LYS A 89 -21.87 2.03 5.29
N ILE A 90 -20.88 1.11 5.27
CA ILE A 90 -19.92 0.89 6.37
C ILE A 90 -18.50 1.34 6.02
N GLN A 91 -18.31 2.02 4.87
CA GLN A 91 -16.99 2.37 4.36
C GLN A 91 -16.19 3.25 5.32
N LEU A 92 -16.83 4.31 5.87
CA LEU A 92 -16.18 5.23 6.80
C LEU A 92 -15.75 4.51 8.09
N GLN A 93 -16.66 3.72 8.67
CA GLN A 93 -16.39 2.96 9.89
C GLN A 93 -15.27 1.95 9.70
N SER A 94 -15.25 1.28 8.53
CA SER A 94 -14.19 0.33 8.18
C SER A 94 -12.85 1.02 7.97
N ALA A 95 -12.83 2.21 7.38
CA ALA A 95 -11.62 3.00 7.20
C ALA A 95 -11.06 3.48 8.56
N LEU A 96 -11.92 4.05 9.42
CA LEU A 96 -11.53 4.53 10.75
C LEU A 96 -11.07 3.37 11.65
N GLY A 97 -11.78 2.24 11.62
CA GLY A 97 -11.40 1.05 12.37
C GLY A 97 -10.08 0.44 11.90
N GLY A 98 -9.88 0.36 10.58
CA GLY A 98 -8.61 -0.09 9.98
C GLY A 98 -7.45 0.83 10.34
N PHE A 99 -7.66 2.16 10.29
CA PHE A 99 -6.68 3.14 10.73
C PHE A 99 -6.34 3.00 12.21
N ALA A 100 -7.34 2.80 13.08
CA ALA A 100 -7.12 2.59 14.51
C ALA A 100 -6.31 1.31 14.79
N ILE A 101 -6.57 0.20 14.05
CA ILE A 101 -5.77 -1.03 14.14
C ILE A 101 -4.32 -0.78 13.72
N LEU A 102 -4.11 -0.02 12.63
CA LEU A 102 -2.78 0.35 12.18
C LEU A 102 -2.03 1.18 13.23
N MET A 103 -2.69 2.16 13.85
CA MET A 103 -2.09 2.96 14.93
C MET A 103 -1.77 2.12 16.17
N ALA A 104 -2.63 1.16 16.54
CA ALA A 104 -2.36 0.22 17.62
C ALA A 104 -1.11 -0.64 17.33
N PHE A 105 -0.99 -1.14 16.10
CA PHE A 105 0.18 -1.86 15.65
C PHE A 105 1.45 -1.00 15.68
N LEU A 106 1.39 0.24 15.21
CA LEU A 106 2.54 1.16 15.23
C LEU A 106 2.98 1.48 16.66
N CYS A 107 2.05 1.70 17.60
CA CYS A 107 2.38 1.89 19.00
C CYS A 107 3.09 0.66 19.60
N TRP A 108 2.62 -0.53 19.26
CA TRP A 108 3.23 -1.79 19.73
C TRP A 108 4.61 -2.02 19.10
N ALA A 109 4.73 -1.90 17.76
CA ALA A 109 5.95 -2.22 17.02
C ALA A 109 7.09 -1.22 17.27
N ALA A 110 6.75 0.04 17.56
CA ALA A 110 7.71 1.11 17.80
C ALA A 110 7.97 1.38 19.29
N SER A 111 7.65 0.45 20.18
CA SER A 111 7.93 0.58 21.62
C SER A 111 9.40 0.94 21.86
N GLY A 112 9.64 2.07 22.55
CA GLY A 112 10.99 2.61 22.79
C GLY A 112 11.69 3.22 21.57
N LYS A 113 10.96 3.48 20.47
CA LYS A 113 11.51 4.03 19.23
C LYS A 113 10.76 5.29 18.80
N MET A 114 11.40 6.04 17.90
CA MET A 114 10.80 7.20 17.23
C MET A 114 10.20 6.76 15.89
N ILE A 115 8.99 7.23 15.59
CA ILE A 115 8.33 7.07 14.30
C ILE A 115 8.40 8.40 13.54
N PRO A 116 9.28 8.55 12.54
CA PRO A 116 9.32 9.74 11.69
C PRO A 116 8.19 9.62 10.65
N PHE A 117 7.00 10.14 10.97
CA PHE A 117 5.81 9.98 10.11
C PHE A 117 6.02 10.57 8.72
N THR A 118 6.63 11.74 8.62
CA THR A 118 6.97 12.39 7.35
C THR A 118 7.95 11.55 6.54
N GLY A 119 8.97 10.97 7.20
CA GLY A 119 9.93 10.09 6.54
C GLY A 119 9.28 8.80 6.01
N LEU A 120 8.35 8.21 6.76
CA LEU A 120 7.59 7.05 6.32
C LEU A 120 6.70 7.40 5.11
N LEU A 121 6.03 8.55 5.15
CA LEU A 121 5.20 9.00 4.04
C LEU A 121 6.04 9.29 2.78
N GLN A 122 7.17 9.97 2.95
CA GLN A 122 8.12 10.23 1.87
C GLN A 122 8.65 8.93 1.26
N GLY A 123 9.06 7.96 2.09
CA GLY A 123 9.48 6.63 1.63
C GLY A 123 8.39 5.89 0.89
N ALA A 124 7.16 5.89 1.40
CA ALA A 124 6.01 5.27 0.74
C ALA A 124 5.70 5.92 -0.62
N LEU A 125 5.76 7.25 -0.71
CA LEU A 125 5.58 7.97 -1.96
C LEU A 125 6.67 7.62 -2.97
N LEU A 126 7.94 7.63 -2.57
CA LEU A 126 9.06 7.27 -3.44
C LEU A 126 8.93 5.85 -3.98
N LEU A 127 8.55 4.89 -3.13
CA LEU A 127 8.33 3.50 -3.55
C LEU A 127 7.08 3.32 -4.42
N SER A 128 6.07 4.19 -4.27
CA SER A 128 4.84 4.11 -5.08
C SER A 128 5.01 4.66 -6.50
N VAL A 129 5.97 5.56 -6.74
CA VAL A 129 6.19 6.20 -8.04
C VAL A 129 6.36 5.17 -9.18
N PRO A 130 7.29 4.20 -9.13
CA PRO A 130 7.43 3.23 -10.22
C PRO A 130 6.17 2.36 -10.39
N LEU A 131 5.45 2.04 -9.32
CA LEU A 131 4.21 1.28 -9.39
C LEU A 131 3.09 2.07 -10.10
N ILE A 132 2.98 3.36 -9.81
CA ILE A 132 2.01 4.25 -10.46
C ILE A 132 2.31 4.36 -11.95
N PHE A 133 3.57 4.63 -12.33
CA PHE A 133 3.94 4.73 -13.73
C PHE A 133 3.80 3.39 -14.47
N GLY A 134 4.15 2.28 -13.83
CA GLY A 134 3.92 0.93 -14.37
C GLY A 134 2.43 0.65 -14.62
N ALA A 135 1.57 0.98 -13.66
CA ALA A 135 0.12 0.82 -13.81
C ALA A 135 -0.44 1.71 -14.94
N MET A 136 0.01 2.96 -15.05
CA MET A 136 -0.37 3.86 -16.14
C MET A 136 0.07 3.34 -17.50
N ALA A 137 1.31 2.82 -17.60
CA ALA A 137 1.82 2.20 -18.83
C ALA A 137 0.97 0.98 -19.23
N GLY A 138 0.59 0.12 -18.25
CA GLY A 138 -0.30 -1.01 -18.48
C GLY A 138 -1.65 -0.59 -19.04
N VAL A 139 -2.30 0.41 -18.44
CA VAL A 139 -3.59 0.94 -18.92
C VAL A 139 -3.49 1.52 -20.34
N LEU A 140 -2.40 2.22 -20.67
CA LEU A 140 -2.17 2.76 -22.01
C LEU A 140 -2.00 1.64 -23.04
N CYS A 141 -1.23 0.59 -22.71
CA CYS A 141 -1.07 -0.58 -23.55
C CYS A 141 -2.39 -1.32 -23.80
N GLU A 142 -3.17 -1.56 -22.76
CA GLU A 142 -4.49 -2.21 -22.87
C GLU A 142 -5.45 -1.42 -23.77
N ARG A 143 -5.43 -0.09 -23.70
CA ARG A 143 -6.22 0.78 -24.56
C ARG A 143 -5.80 0.71 -26.03
N SER A 144 -4.53 0.41 -26.31
CA SER A 144 -4.03 0.20 -27.68
C SER A 144 -4.23 -1.24 -28.17
N GLY A 145 -4.84 -2.13 -27.38
CA GLY A 145 -5.08 -3.53 -27.73
C GLY A 145 -3.89 -4.45 -27.46
N VAL A 146 -2.88 -3.99 -26.74
CA VAL A 146 -1.71 -4.80 -26.37
C VAL A 146 -1.69 -5.05 -24.88
N ILE A 147 -1.67 -6.32 -24.47
CA ILE A 147 -1.51 -6.71 -23.08
C ILE A 147 -0.03 -6.72 -22.74
N ASN A 148 0.44 -5.72 -21.99
CA ASN A 148 1.84 -5.61 -21.60
C ASN A 148 2.09 -6.21 -20.23
N ILE A 149 2.52 -7.45 -20.16
CA ILE A 149 2.96 -8.13 -18.93
C ILE A 149 4.47 -7.90 -18.68
N ALA A 150 5.23 -7.42 -19.68
CA ALA A 150 6.67 -7.20 -19.59
C ALA A 150 7.06 -5.89 -18.85
N ILE A 151 6.14 -5.24 -18.15
CA ILE A 151 6.39 -3.94 -17.47
C ILE A 151 7.52 -4.06 -16.47
N GLU A 152 7.61 -5.16 -15.74
CA GLU A 152 8.67 -5.40 -14.75
C GLU A 152 10.04 -5.48 -15.42
N GLY A 153 10.19 -6.27 -16.50
CA GLY A 153 11.43 -6.35 -17.28
C GLY A 153 11.82 -5.02 -17.91
N GLN A 154 10.85 -4.23 -18.39
CA GLN A 154 11.08 -2.88 -18.91
C GLN A 154 11.63 -1.93 -17.86
N LEU A 155 11.07 -1.94 -16.65
CA LEU A 155 11.54 -1.12 -15.53
C LEU A 155 12.92 -1.55 -15.04
N LEU A 156 13.17 -2.87 -14.95
CA LEU A 156 14.47 -3.42 -14.55
C LEU A 156 15.56 -3.09 -15.60
N ALA A 157 15.28 -3.25 -16.88
CA ALA A 157 16.20 -2.89 -17.95
C ALA A 157 16.54 -1.39 -17.93
N GLY A 158 15.54 -0.54 -17.73
CA GLY A 158 15.72 0.90 -17.58
C GLY A 158 16.60 1.25 -16.37
N ALA A 159 16.32 0.66 -15.20
CA ALA A 159 17.08 0.88 -13.99
C ALA A 159 18.54 0.40 -14.12
N PHE A 160 18.75 -0.78 -14.71
CA PHE A 160 20.08 -1.33 -14.98
C PHE A 160 20.90 -0.42 -15.92
N ALA A 161 20.31 -0.05 -17.07
CA ALA A 161 20.97 0.81 -18.04
C ALA A 161 21.32 2.19 -17.45
N ALA A 162 20.39 2.77 -16.64
CA ALA A 162 20.64 4.01 -15.92
C ALA A 162 21.85 3.89 -14.98
N GLY A 163 21.89 2.84 -14.18
CA GLY A 163 22.97 2.59 -13.24
C GLY A 163 24.33 2.43 -13.91
N VAL A 164 24.38 1.63 -14.99
CA VAL A 164 25.60 1.39 -15.76
C VAL A 164 26.11 2.69 -16.40
N VAL A 165 25.25 3.43 -17.11
CA VAL A 165 25.65 4.66 -17.82
C VAL A 165 26.03 5.77 -16.83
N ALA A 166 25.28 5.93 -15.73
CA ALA A 166 25.63 6.90 -14.70
C ALA A 166 26.98 6.60 -14.06
N SER A 167 27.30 5.31 -13.82
CA SER A 167 28.58 4.88 -13.27
C SER A 167 29.74 5.10 -14.23
N LEU A 168 29.55 4.77 -15.50
CA LEU A 168 30.60 4.94 -16.53
C LEU A 168 30.89 6.40 -16.83
N THR A 169 29.84 7.23 -16.89
CA THR A 169 29.97 8.66 -17.23
C THR A 169 30.22 9.53 -15.99
N GLN A 170 30.14 8.96 -14.77
CA GLN A 170 30.19 9.70 -13.49
C GLN A 170 29.16 10.86 -13.45
N ASN A 171 28.07 10.73 -14.20
CA ASN A 171 27.03 11.74 -14.32
C ASN A 171 25.63 11.11 -14.36
N THR A 172 24.85 11.39 -13.33
CA THR A 172 23.47 10.87 -13.17
C THR A 172 22.51 11.30 -14.29
N THR A 173 22.75 12.46 -14.92
CA THR A 173 21.88 12.97 -15.98
C THR A 173 21.87 12.04 -17.20
N TRP A 174 23.01 11.47 -17.58
CA TRP A 174 23.08 10.51 -18.66
C TRP A 174 22.34 9.21 -18.34
N GLY A 175 22.43 8.74 -17.09
CA GLY A 175 21.64 7.61 -16.63
C GLY A 175 20.13 7.87 -16.77
N LEU A 176 19.67 9.06 -16.37
CA LEU A 176 18.27 9.45 -16.49
C LEU A 176 17.76 9.49 -17.94
N ILE A 177 18.58 9.90 -18.89
CA ILE A 177 18.24 9.92 -20.32
C ILE A 177 18.18 8.50 -20.90
N VAL A 178 19.12 7.63 -20.50
CA VAL A 178 19.21 6.27 -21.05
C VAL A 178 18.14 5.34 -20.49
N ALA A 179 17.67 5.55 -19.28
CA ALA A 179 16.64 4.71 -18.66
C ALA A 179 15.38 4.52 -19.52
N PRO A 180 14.70 5.59 -19.96
CA PRO A 180 13.51 5.44 -20.81
C PRO A 180 13.83 4.85 -22.18
N LEU A 181 15.02 5.08 -22.73
CA LEU A 181 15.42 4.49 -24.00
C LEU A 181 15.58 2.97 -23.89
N ALA A 182 16.18 2.47 -22.81
CA ALA A 182 16.31 1.04 -22.57
C ALA A 182 14.94 0.38 -22.37
N GLY A 183 14.06 0.98 -21.57
CA GLY A 183 12.68 0.49 -21.41
C GLY A 183 11.90 0.50 -22.74
N ALA A 184 12.06 1.54 -23.56
CA ALA A 184 11.43 1.63 -24.87
C ALA A 184 11.95 0.55 -25.85
N LEU A 185 13.23 0.20 -25.81
CA LEU A 185 13.78 -0.90 -26.62
C LEU A 185 13.12 -2.24 -26.26
N ILE A 186 12.96 -2.55 -24.99
CA ILE A 186 12.26 -3.76 -24.55
C ILE A 186 10.79 -3.71 -25.00
N SER A 187 10.13 -2.56 -24.90
CA SER A 187 8.75 -2.37 -25.38
C SER A 187 8.66 -2.58 -26.90
N LEU A 188 9.65 -2.13 -27.66
CA LEU A 188 9.72 -2.32 -29.10
C LEU A 188 9.84 -3.81 -29.46
N ILE A 189 10.65 -4.57 -28.74
CA ILE A 189 10.76 -6.02 -28.90
C ILE A 189 9.39 -6.67 -28.69
N LEU A 190 8.72 -6.36 -27.57
CA LEU A 190 7.37 -6.86 -27.30
C LEU A 190 6.41 -6.53 -28.44
N ALA A 191 6.39 -5.27 -28.90
CA ALA A 191 5.49 -4.81 -29.94
C ALA A 191 5.75 -5.53 -31.28
N ILE A 192 7.01 -5.69 -31.71
CA ILE A 192 7.35 -6.37 -32.93
C ILE A 192 6.88 -7.83 -32.91
N PHE A 193 7.16 -8.56 -31.86
CA PHE A 193 6.78 -9.96 -31.75
C PHE A 193 5.27 -10.16 -31.60
N ALA A 194 4.62 -9.31 -30.83
CA ALA A 194 3.17 -9.38 -30.62
C ALA A 194 2.39 -9.00 -31.90
N ILE A 195 2.78 -7.92 -32.56
CA ILE A 195 2.00 -7.37 -33.70
C ILE A 195 2.43 -8.01 -35.03
N LYS A 196 3.73 -8.02 -35.32
CA LYS A 196 4.22 -8.51 -36.64
C LYS A 196 4.21 -10.04 -36.73
N PHE A 197 4.58 -10.72 -35.65
CA PHE A 197 4.65 -12.19 -35.63
C PHE A 197 3.45 -12.86 -34.98
N SER A 198 2.49 -12.07 -34.49
CA SER A 198 1.25 -12.57 -33.85
C SER A 198 1.51 -13.58 -32.73
N ILE A 199 2.62 -13.44 -32.02
CA ILE A 199 2.96 -14.28 -30.88
C ILE A 199 2.05 -13.89 -29.69
N ASP A 200 1.65 -14.86 -28.88
CA ASP A 200 0.87 -14.62 -27.68
C ASP A 200 1.59 -13.63 -26.74
N GLN A 201 0.90 -12.52 -26.47
CA GLN A 201 1.46 -11.39 -25.72
C GLN A 201 1.77 -11.77 -24.26
N VAL A 202 0.99 -12.69 -23.68
CA VAL A 202 1.18 -13.16 -22.30
C VAL A 202 2.45 -14.00 -22.19
N ILE A 203 2.65 -14.92 -23.13
CA ILE A 203 3.84 -15.77 -23.17
C ILE A 203 5.08 -14.92 -23.40
N LEU A 204 5.00 -13.99 -24.38
CA LEU A 204 6.12 -13.09 -24.70
C LEU A 204 6.47 -12.19 -23.52
N GLY A 205 5.48 -11.60 -22.86
CA GLY A 205 5.68 -10.75 -21.69
C GLY A 205 6.33 -11.50 -20.53
N PHE A 206 5.93 -12.75 -20.30
CA PHE A 206 6.56 -13.61 -19.29
C PHE A 206 8.03 -13.89 -19.62
N VAL A 207 8.35 -14.22 -20.87
CA VAL A 207 9.74 -14.49 -21.30
C VAL A 207 10.63 -13.25 -21.16
N ILE A 208 10.10 -12.06 -21.39
CA ILE A 208 10.86 -10.80 -21.23
C ILE A 208 11.15 -10.48 -19.74
N ASN A 209 10.30 -10.92 -18.83
CA ASN A 209 10.48 -10.68 -17.40
C ASN A 209 11.48 -11.65 -16.73
N VAL A 210 11.80 -12.77 -17.35
CA VAL A 210 12.76 -13.79 -16.85
C VAL A 210 14.18 -13.51 -17.35
#